data_73f87fcc3ade99509566ef52e91f8a29
#
_entry.id   73f87fcc3ade99509566ef52e91f8a29
#
_cell.length_a   1.000
_cell.length_b   1.000
_cell.length_c   1.000
_cell.angle_alpha   90.00
_cell.angle_beta   90.00
_cell.angle_gamma   90.00
#
_symmetry.space_group_name_H-M   'P 1'
#
loop_
_entity.id
_entity.type
_entity.pdbx_description
1 polymer ?
#
loop_
_entity_poly.entity_id
_entity_poly.type
_entity_poly.pdbx_seq_one_letter_code
_entity_poly.pdbx_strand_id
1 'polypeptide(L)'
;MDKWDSIRKKPTKLCDMFTGYHASQALIQLAFESAGITDARLSAITKMERDHAEHWVHKLVAEFLRLRFPILLALNKVDLANAIDNLDKFKAQFTDMTMVPVSAKSECFLQQKCKEGVIFYQSGASHFDINTQSQQNMDGSDKELAQIKEHVLQTIGDTGVLRALSEAVSLRSPTYAFPVSCLDTCQSISVKANEKPQILRDCVVLKPGTTVGKLFDIMLYPPASLLAGEYVRAEGVDSNGTKKVLHKKDLINDSNQIVKIMSTKKASYSAKTRS
;
A
#
# COMPACT_ATOMS: atom_id res chain seq x y z
N MET A 1 -27.58 12.18 -11.55
CA MET A 1 -28.94 11.80 -12.01
C MET A 1 -29.34 12.32 -13.40
N ASP A 2 -28.60 13.22 -14.05
CA ASP A 2 -28.97 13.85 -15.35
C ASP A 2 -29.12 12.86 -16.51
N LYS A 3 -28.57 11.66 -16.37
CA LYS A 3 -28.69 10.59 -17.40
C LYS A 3 -29.72 9.51 -17.04
N TRP A 4 -30.58 9.75 -16.03
CA TRP A 4 -31.51 8.73 -15.52
C TRP A 4 -32.44 8.14 -16.56
N ASP A 5 -33.04 8.98 -17.44
CA ASP A 5 -33.88 8.51 -18.52
C ASP A 5 -33.19 7.60 -19.52
N SER A 6 -31.88 7.84 -19.71
CA SER A 6 -31.02 6.98 -20.53
C SER A 6 -30.75 5.63 -19.88
N ILE A 7 -30.58 5.61 -18.55
CA ILE A 7 -30.40 4.38 -17.74
C ILE A 7 -31.70 3.57 -17.72
N ARG A 8 -32.84 4.22 -17.55
CA ARG A 8 -34.15 3.56 -17.59
C ARG A 8 -34.39 2.80 -18.93
N LYS A 9 -33.99 3.41 -20.06
CA LYS A 9 -34.10 2.79 -21.38
C LYS A 9 -33.11 1.63 -21.57
N LYS A 10 -31.92 1.71 -20.96
CA LYS A 10 -30.85 0.71 -21.08
C LYS A 10 -30.08 0.58 -19.76
N PRO A 11 -30.50 -0.34 -18.86
CA PRO A 11 -29.90 -0.51 -17.53
C PRO A 11 -28.39 -0.78 -17.54
N THR A 12 -27.86 -1.43 -18.59
CA THR A 12 -26.43 -1.69 -18.75
C THR A 12 -25.59 -0.42 -18.80
N LYS A 13 -26.18 0.73 -19.16
CA LYS A 13 -25.48 2.03 -19.13
C LYS A 13 -25.02 2.42 -17.74
N LEU A 14 -25.68 1.91 -16.69
CA LEU A 14 -25.22 2.14 -15.33
C LEU A 14 -23.84 1.49 -15.09
N CYS A 15 -23.62 0.28 -15.61
CA CYS A 15 -22.32 -0.39 -15.56
C CYS A 15 -21.27 0.37 -16.40
N ASP A 16 -21.66 0.84 -17.60
CA ASP A 16 -20.79 1.57 -18.52
C ASP A 16 -20.25 2.86 -17.89
N MET A 17 -21.01 3.50 -17.01
CA MET A 17 -20.57 4.72 -16.30
C MET A 17 -19.37 4.48 -15.36
N PHE A 18 -19.21 3.26 -14.85
CA PHE A 18 -18.09 2.91 -13.97
C PHE A 18 -16.81 2.54 -14.73
N THR A 19 -16.90 2.21 -16.01
CA THR A 19 -15.73 1.85 -16.84
C THR A 19 -14.77 3.03 -17.01
N GLY A 20 -15.28 4.26 -17.04
CA GLY A 20 -14.49 5.49 -17.11
C GLY A 20 -13.50 5.67 -15.93
N TYR A 21 -13.71 4.96 -14.83
CA TYR A 21 -12.78 4.93 -13.68
C TYR A 21 -11.78 3.77 -13.73
N HIS A 22 -11.56 3.18 -14.90
CA HIS A 22 -10.71 1.99 -15.08
C HIS A 22 -11.10 0.82 -14.16
N ALA A 23 -12.39 0.66 -13.88
CA ALA A 23 -12.91 -0.43 -13.08
C ALA A 23 -13.00 -1.71 -13.93
N SER A 24 -12.58 -2.83 -13.34
CA SER A 24 -12.78 -4.14 -13.95
C SER A 24 -14.25 -4.56 -13.83
N GLN A 25 -14.71 -5.41 -14.74
CA GLN A 25 -16.07 -5.97 -14.71
C GLN A 25 -16.35 -6.66 -13.33
N ALA A 26 -15.36 -7.38 -12.81
CA ALA A 26 -15.46 -8.05 -11.50
C ALA A 26 -15.69 -7.05 -10.35
N LEU A 27 -15.00 -5.90 -10.36
CA LEU A 27 -15.19 -4.86 -9.34
C LEU A 27 -16.58 -4.24 -9.42
N ILE A 28 -17.09 -4.01 -10.64
CA ILE A 28 -18.44 -3.48 -10.85
C ILE A 28 -19.46 -4.48 -10.30
N GLN A 29 -19.33 -5.76 -10.65
CA GLN A 29 -20.22 -6.80 -10.16
C GLN A 29 -20.20 -6.90 -8.63
N LEU A 30 -19.03 -6.87 -8.01
CA LEU A 30 -18.89 -6.87 -6.56
C LEU A 30 -19.59 -5.65 -5.91
N ALA A 31 -19.52 -4.47 -6.56
CA ALA A 31 -20.21 -3.28 -6.08
C ALA A 31 -21.75 -3.44 -6.13
N PHE A 32 -22.28 -4.05 -7.18
CA PHE A 32 -23.70 -4.37 -7.27
C PHE A 32 -24.14 -5.35 -6.19
N GLU A 33 -23.39 -6.42 -5.97
CA GLU A 33 -23.63 -7.41 -4.92
C GLU A 33 -23.60 -6.77 -3.53
N SER A 34 -22.57 -5.96 -3.24
CA SER A 34 -22.45 -5.24 -1.95
C SER A 34 -23.58 -4.24 -1.73
N ALA A 35 -24.06 -3.59 -2.78
CA ALA A 35 -25.24 -2.72 -2.71
C ALA A 35 -26.56 -3.50 -2.57
N GLY A 36 -26.56 -4.82 -2.72
CA GLY A 36 -27.74 -5.67 -2.73
C GLY A 36 -28.61 -5.50 -3.97
N ILE A 37 -27.98 -5.16 -5.11
CA ILE A 37 -28.66 -4.94 -6.40
C ILE A 37 -28.44 -6.16 -7.30
N THR A 38 -29.39 -7.09 -7.26
CA THR A 38 -29.48 -8.21 -8.22
C THR A 38 -30.06 -7.73 -9.55
N ASP A 39 -29.97 -8.53 -10.62
CA ASP A 39 -30.55 -8.21 -11.93
C ASP A 39 -32.06 -7.94 -11.84
N ALA A 40 -32.79 -8.75 -11.07
CA ALA A 40 -34.22 -8.55 -10.82
C ALA A 40 -34.49 -7.20 -10.12
N ARG A 41 -33.65 -6.85 -9.15
CA ARG A 41 -33.77 -5.59 -8.42
C ARG A 41 -33.37 -4.39 -9.27
N LEU A 42 -32.34 -4.52 -10.13
CA LEU A 42 -31.96 -3.50 -11.10
C LEU A 42 -33.11 -3.20 -12.06
N SER A 43 -33.78 -4.22 -12.57
CA SER A 43 -34.98 -4.07 -13.40
C SER A 43 -36.15 -3.39 -12.67
N ALA A 44 -36.29 -3.63 -11.37
CA ALA A 44 -37.28 -2.95 -10.54
C ALA A 44 -36.90 -1.47 -10.31
N ILE A 45 -35.65 -1.18 -9.95
CA ILE A 45 -35.13 0.18 -9.73
C ILE A 45 -35.31 1.05 -10.97
N THR A 46 -35.06 0.51 -12.17
CA THR A 46 -35.20 1.27 -13.43
C THR A 46 -36.63 1.62 -13.77
N LYS A 47 -37.62 0.94 -13.16
CA LYS A 47 -39.05 1.25 -13.32
C LYS A 47 -39.57 2.24 -12.27
N MET A 48 -38.80 2.50 -11.20
CA MET A 48 -39.16 3.44 -10.15
C MET A 48 -39.14 4.89 -10.65
N GLU A 49 -39.85 5.75 -9.94
CA GLU A 49 -39.69 7.19 -10.09
C GLU A 49 -38.28 7.62 -9.69
N ARG A 50 -37.84 8.75 -10.22
CA ARG A 50 -36.47 9.27 -10.05
C ARG A 50 -36.07 9.34 -8.58
N ASP A 51 -36.90 9.91 -7.74
CA ASP A 51 -36.61 10.16 -6.33
C ASP A 51 -36.45 8.84 -5.52
N HIS A 52 -37.23 7.83 -5.85
CA HIS A 52 -37.11 6.50 -5.21
C HIS A 52 -35.90 5.71 -5.73
N ALA A 53 -35.54 5.88 -6.98
CA ALA A 53 -34.38 5.24 -7.57
C ALA A 53 -33.06 5.88 -7.09
N GLU A 54 -33.06 7.16 -6.72
CA GLU A 54 -31.90 7.93 -6.29
C GLU A 54 -31.17 7.29 -5.12
N HIS A 55 -31.90 6.83 -4.13
CA HIS A 55 -31.32 6.12 -2.98
C HIS A 55 -30.47 4.89 -3.39
N TRP A 56 -30.97 4.08 -4.33
CA TRP A 56 -30.27 2.89 -4.82
C TRP A 56 -29.03 3.24 -5.62
N VAL A 57 -29.11 4.31 -6.45
CA VAL A 57 -27.97 4.80 -7.22
C VAL A 57 -26.90 5.34 -6.27
N HIS A 58 -27.27 6.12 -5.25
CA HIS A 58 -26.33 6.62 -4.26
C HIS A 58 -25.67 5.48 -3.48
N LYS A 59 -26.45 4.46 -3.08
CA LYS A 59 -25.91 3.28 -2.40
C LYS A 59 -24.90 2.54 -3.28
N LEU A 60 -25.23 2.32 -4.56
CA LEU A 60 -24.33 1.66 -5.50
C LEU A 60 -23.04 2.47 -5.70
N VAL A 61 -23.15 3.79 -5.88
CA VAL A 61 -21.99 4.67 -6.03
C VAL A 61 -21.13 4.65 -4.76
N ALA A 62 -21.73 4.68 -3.58
CA ALA A 62 -21.00 4.61 -2.32
C ALA A 62 -20.24 3.28 -2.18
N GLU A 63 -20.87 2.14 -2.48
CA GLU A 63 -20.22 0.84 -2.45
C GLU A 63 -19.11 0.73 -3.51
N PHE A 64 -19.35 1.23 -4.71
CA PHE A 64 -18.33 1.27 -5.75
C PHE A 64 -17.12 2.11 -5.32
N LEU A 65 -17.33 3.30 -4.76
CA LEU A 65 -16.26 4.17 -4.26
C LEU A 65 -15.49 3.51 -3.13
N ARG A 66 -16.18 2.87 -2.18
CA ARG A 66 -15.56 2.13 -1.07
C ARG A 66 -14.65 1.02 -1.57
N LEU A 67 -15.09 0.25 -2.56
CA LEU A 67 -14.30 -0.85 -3.15
C LEU A 67 -13.18 -0.34 -4.06
N ARG A 68 -13.45 0.73 -4.82
CA ARG A 68 -12.48 1.28 -5.78
C ARG A 68 -11.41 2.14 -5.14
N PHE A 69 -11.78 2.90 -4.12
CA PHE A 69 -10.93 3.85 -3.40
C PHE A 69 -11.07 3.65 -1.90
N PRO A 70 -10.51 2.55 -1.36
CA PRO A 70 -10.55 2.34 0.08
C PRO A 70 -9.83 3.49 0.79
N ILE A 71 -10.40 3.96 1.89
CA ILE A 71 -9.94 5.12 2.63
C ILE A 71 -9.47 4.67 4.01
N LEU A 72 -8.32 5.18 4.43
CA LEU A 72 -7.83 5.12 5.79
C LEU A 72 -7.92 6.52 6.39
N LEU A 73 -8.41 6.62 7.62
CA LEU A 73 -8.42 7.87 8.38
C LEU A 73 -7.19 7.95 9.30
N ALA A 74 -6.27 8.84 9.00
CA ALA A 74 -5.18 9.20 9.90
C ALA A 74 -5.69 10.29 10.86
N LEU A 75 -6.03 9.91 12.09
CA LEU A 75 -6.55 10.81 13.13
C LEU A 75 -5.37 11.52 13.79
N ASN A 76 -4.99 12.65 13.21
CA ASN A 76 -3.81 13.41 13.63
C ASN A 76 -4.04 14.23 14.90
N LYS A 77 -2.93 14.62 15.55
CA LYS A 77 -2.87 15.44 16.76
C LYS A 77 -3.28 14.69 18.04
N VAL A 78 -2.95 13.41 18.14
CA VAL A 78 -3.20 12.63 19.37
C VAL A 78 -2.31 13.06 20.55
N ASP A 79 -1.34 13.93 20.32
CA ASP A 79 -0.52 14.58 21.34
C ASP A 79 -1.29 15.67 22.14
N LEU A 80 -2.50 16.04 21.70
CA LEU A 80 -3.29 17.05 22.40
C LEU A 80 -4.16 16.43 23.52
N ALA A 81 -4.40 17.22 24.57
CA ALA A 81 -5.34 16.84 25.62
C ALA A 81 -6.72 16.51 25.02
N ASN A 82 -7.41 15.52 25.58
CA ASN A 82 -8.73 15.01 25.14
C ASN A 82 -8.76 14.38 23.74
N ALA A 83 -7.62 14.22 23.07
CA ALA A 83 -7.58 13.58 21.75
C ALA A 83 -7.98 12.11 21.83
N ILE A 84 -7.58 11.41 22.88
CA ILE A 84 -7.90 10.00 23.10
C ILE A 84 -9.39 9.78 23.32
N ASP A 85 -10.06 10.63 24.14
CA ASP A 85 -11.49 10.55 24.35
C ASP A 85 -12.30 10.75 23.05
N ASN A 86 -11.81 11.66 22.19
CA ASN A 86 -12.41 11.87 20.88
C ASN A 86 -12.18 10.68 19.95
N LEU A 87 -10.99 10.07 19.99
CA LEU A 87 -10.67 8.86 19.23
C LEU A 87 -11.63 7.72 19.54
N ASP A 88 -11.94 7.48 20.82
CA ASP A 88 -12.84 6.42 21.24
C ASP A 88 -14.29 6.68 20.79
N LYS A 89 -14.73 7.93 20.84
CA LYS A 89 -16.04 8.33 20.29
C LYS A 89 -16.12 8.09 18.78
N PHE A 90 -15.06 8.46 18.05
CA PHE A 90 -15.00 8.23 16.60
C PHE A 90 -15.00 6.75 16.25
N LYS A 91 -14.22 5.93 16.95
CA LYS A 91 -14.21 4.47 16.75
C LYS A 91 -15.55 3.83 17.02
N ALA A 92 -16.26 4.29 18.06
CA ALA A 92 -17.59 3.80 18.39
C ALA A 92 -18.64 4.18 17.32
N GLN A 93 -18.48 5.35 16.69
CA GLN A 93 -19.42 5.84 15.68
C GLN A 93 -19.18 5.24 14.29
N PHE A 94 -17.91 4.96 13.92
CA PHE A 94 -17.50 4.54 12.58
C PHE A 94 -16.75 3.20 12.65
N THR A 95 -17.46 2.13 12.95
CA THR A 95 -16.91 0.78 13.16
C THR A 95 -16.29 0.17 11.90
N ASP A 96 -16.78 0.56 10.71
CA ASP A 96 -16.37 -0.02 9.43
C ASP A 96 -15.19 0.69 8.76
N MET A 97 -14.65 1.74 9.42
CA MET A 97 -13.56 2.52 8.86
C MET A 97 -12.23 2.17 9.52
N THR A 98 -11.20 1.95 8.71
CA THR A 98 -9.83 1.79 9.21
C THR A 98 -9.32 3.15 9.69
N MET A 99 -8.99 3.24 10.99
CA MET A 99 -8.54 4.47 11.64
C MET A 99 -7.21 4.25 12.34
N VAL A 100 -6.28 5.16 12.12
CA VAL A 100 -4.97 5.13 12.80
C VAL A 100 -4.76 6.44 13.53
N PRO A 101 -4.59 6.41 14.86
CA PRO A 101 -4.17 7.59 15.62
C PRO A 101 -2.75 7.97 15.26
N VAL A 102 -2.51 9.26 15.02
CA VAL A 102 -1.22 9.80 14.55
C VAL A 102 -0.85 11.07 15.29
N SER A 103 0.42 11.25 15.60
CA SER A 103 1.03 12.53 15.94
C SER A 103 2.17 12.85 14.99
N ALA A 104 1.84 13.52 13.89
CA ALA A 104 2.85 13.94 12.92
C ALA A 104 3.86 14.94 13.51
N LYS A 105 3.40 15.80 14.45
CA LYS A 105 4.28 16.72 15.16
C LYS A 105 5.35 15.98 15.95
N SER A 106 4.94 14.97 16.73
CA SER A 106 5.85 14.16 17.53
C SER A 106 6.85 13.39 16.68
N GLU A 107 6.41 12.79 15.55
CA GLU A 107 7.32 12.12 14.62
C GLU A 107 8.36 13.08 14.04
N CYS A 108 7.94 14.25 13.55
CA CYS A 108 8.87 15.26 13.02
C CYS A 108 9.89 15.71 14.09
N PHE A 109 9.43 15.92 15.31
CA PHE A 109 10.30 16.34 16.42
C PHE A 109 11.33 15.26 16.77
N LEU A 110 10.90 14.00 16.93
CA LEU A 110 11.79 12.87 17.22
C LEU A 110 12.82 12.66 16.09
N GLN A 111 12.40 12.76 14.83
CA GLN A 111 13.30 12.66 13.68
C GLN A 111 14.33 13.80 13.64
N GLN A 112 13.89 15.01 13.99
CA GLN A 112 14.80 16.15 14.07
C GLN A 112 15.84 15.95 15.17
N LYS A 113 15.43 15.56 16.38
CA LYS A 113 16.34 15.32 17.51
C LYS A 113 17.28 14.13 17.27
N CYS A 114 16.83 13.14 16.50
CA CYS A 114 17.69 12.04 16.06
C CYS A 114 18.77 12.54 15.06
N LYS A 115 18.42 13.40 14.11
CA LYS A 115 19.38 14.01 13.17
C LYS A 115 20.38 14.93 13.90
N GLU A 116 19.95 15.62 14.93
CA GLU A 116 20.81 16.44 15.79
C GLU A 116 21.75 15.60 16.70
N GLY A 117 21.55 14.27 16.73
CA GLY A 117 22.34 13.35 17.55
C GLY A 117 22.00 13.40 19.03
N VAL A 118 20.89 14.00 19.43
CA VAL A 118 20.42 14.12 20.83
C VAL A 118 19.82 12.81 21.32
N ILE A 119 19.11 12.13 20.45
CA ILE A 119 18.45 10.84 20.72
C ILE A 119 18.75 9.81 19.64
N PHE A 120 18.56 8.54 19.96
CA PHE A 120 18.47 7.44 19.00
C PHE A 120 16.99 7.06 18.86
N TYR A 121 16.43 7.26 17.66
CA TYR A 121 15.04 6.96 17.35
C TYR A 121 14.90 6.38 15.97
N GLN A 122 14.07 5.36 15.84
CA GLN A 122 13.66 4.77 14.56
C GLN A 122 12.16 4.98 14.39
N SER A 123 11.73 5.45 13.21
CA SER A 123 10.30 5.61 12.90
C SER A 123 9.51 4.34 13.21
N GLY A 124 8.39 4.50 13.91
CA GLY A 124 7.53 3.40 14.33
C GLY A 124 7.98 2.68 15.60
N ALA A 125 9.10 3.08 16.22
CA ALA A 125 9.51 2.55 17.53
C ALA A 125 8.60 3.11 18.64
N SER A 126 8.39 2.28 19.66
CA SER A 126 7.64 2.65 20.89
C SER A 126 8.47 3.41 21.91
N HIS A 127 9.75 3.60 21.66
CA HIS A 127 10.70 4.28 22.56
C HIS A 127 11.81 4.95 21.75
N PHE A 128 12.52 5.81 22.43
CA PHE A 128 13.78 6.39 21.99
C PHE A 128 14.78 6.38 23.14
N ASP A 129 16.07 6.35 22.82
CA ASP A 129 17.15 6.41 23.80
C ASP A 129 17.84 7.77 23.73
N ILE A 130 18.20 8.33 24.89
CA ILE A 130 18.92 9.61 24.97
C ILE A 130 20.41 9.34 24.75
N ASN A 131 21.04 10.11 23.86
CA ASN A 131 22.46 10.05 23.65
C ASN A 131 23.20 10.75 24.80
N THR A 132 23.75 9.97 25.73
CA THR A 132 24.45 10.47 26.92
C THR A 132 25.68 11.34 26.61
N GLN A 133 26.25 11.20 25.42
CA GLN A 133 27.39 12.04 24.99
C GLN A 133 26.99 13.46 24.57
N SER A 134 25.73 13.69 24.28
CA SER A 134 25.19 14.97 23.81
C SER A 134 24.42 15.76 24.88
N GLN A 135 24.46 15.34 26.14
CA GLN A 135 23.68 15.96 27.25
C GLN A 135 23.93 17.46 27.45
N GLN A 136 25.04 18.01 26.94
CA GLN A 136 25.34 19.46 27.04
C GLN A 136 24.53 20.35 26.07
N ASN A 137 23.84 19.76 25.10
CA ASN A 137 23.11 20.48 24.04
C ASN A 137 21.56 20.34 24.16
N MET A 138 21.05 19.99 25.32
CA MET A 138 19.62 19.80 25.54
C MET A 138 18.90 21.13 25.86
N ASP A 139 18.82 22.04 24.89
CA ASP A 139 18.15 23.34 25.00
C ASP A 139 16.63 23.22 25.26
N GLY A 140 16.24 22.83 26.50
CA GLY A 140 14.83 22.81 26.89
C GLY A 140 13.93 21.76 26.21
N SER A 141 14.50 20.91 25.33
CA SER A 141 13.75 19.85 24.63
C SER A 141 13.35 18.68 25.52
N ASP A 142 13.91 18.59 26.74
CA ASP A 142 13.61 17.53 27.71
C ASP A 142 12.14 17.43 28.06
N LYS A 143 11.47 18.56 28.23
CA LYS A 143 10.04 18.61 28.55
C LYS A 143 9.20 18.06 27.39
N GLU A 144 9.53 18.43 26.16
CA GLU A 144 8.78 17.98 24.97
C GLU A 144 9.05 16.48 24.72
N LEU A 145 10.28 15.99 24.92
CA LEU A 145 10.60 14.57 24.85
C LEU A 145 9.85 13.76 25.92
N ALA A 146 9.79 14.26 27.18
CA ALA A 146 9.03 13.61 28.25
C ALA A 146 7.53 13.57 27.93
N GLN A 147 6.95 14.67 27.43
CA GLN A 147 5.55 14.72 27.00
C GLN A 147 5.27 13.75 25.86
N ILE A 148 6.11 13.68 24.84
CA ILE A 148 5.96 12.73 23.74
C ILE A 148 6.00 11.29 24.23
N LYS A 149 6.95 10.97 25.14
CA LYS A 149 7.06 9.66 25.74
C LYS A 149 5.79 9.26 26.49
N GLU A 150 5.26 10.15 27.33
CA GLU A 150 4.10 9.89 28.18
C GLU A 150 2.79 9.91 27.40
N HIS A 151 2.53 11.00 26.64
CA HIS A 151 1.23 11.21 26.01
C HIS A 151 1.08 10.55 24.65
N VAL A 152 2.17 10.19 23.97
CA VAL A 152 2.11 9.57 22.65
C VAL A 152 2.61 8.13 22.70
N LEU A 153 3.91 7.89 23.01
CA LEU A 153 4.49 6.56 22.88
C LEU A 153 3.91 5.56 23.90
N GLN A 154 3.68 5.97 25.14
CA GLN A 154 3.08 5.09 26.15
C GLN A 154 1.58 4.87 25.94
N THR A 155 0.88 5.84 25.32
CA THR A 155 -0.59 5.79 25.15
C THR A 155 -1.01 5.03 23.90
N ILE A 156 -0.34 5.25 22.77
CA ILE A 156 -0.72 4.63 21.49
C ILE A 156 0.35 3.67 20.93
N GLY A 157 1.47 3.52 21.61
CA GLY A 157 2.53 2.56 21.29
C GLY A 157 3.59 3.08 20.33
N ASP A 158 3.27 4.01 19.45
CA ASP A 158 4.16 4.66 18.50
C ASP A 158 3.58 6.04 18.10
N THR A 159 4.23 6.78 17.19
CA THR A 159 3.68 8.04 16.67
C THR A 159 2.53 7.86 15.67
N GLY A 160 2.24 6.63 15.25
CA GLY A 160 1.21 6.26 14.29
C GLY A 160 1.54 6.54 12.81
N VAL A 161 2.59 7.31 12.51
CA VAL A 161 2.90 7.73 11.13
C VAL A 161 3.27 6.55 10.25
N LEU A 162 4.22 5.72 10.69
CA LEU A 162 4.62 4.55 9.91
C LEU A 162 3.50 3.50 9.83
N ARG A 163 2.76 3.33 10.92
CA ARG A 163 1.59 2.44 10.98
C ARG A 163 0.50 2.90 9.99
N ALA A 164 0.19 4.21 9.92
CA ALA A 164 -0.77 4.74 8.95
C ALA A 164 -0.34 4.46 7.51
N LEU A 165 0.94 4.59 7.18
CA LEU A 165 1.48 4.25 5.86
C LEU A 165 1.36 2.74 5.57
N SER A 166 1.70 1.89 6.52
CA SER A 166 1.60 0.43 6.40
C SER A 166 0.15 -0.01 6.18
N GLU A 167 -0.78 0.51 6.99
CA GLU A 167 -2.21 0.22 6.85
C GLU A 167 -2.78 0.75 5.52
N ALA A 168 -2.34 1.92 5.05
CA ALA A 168 -2.75 2.44 3.75
C ALA A 168 -2.32 1.53 2.59
N VAL A 169 -1.12 0.94 2.67
CA VAL A 169 -0.66 -0.07 1.71
C VAL A 169 -1.49 -1.35 1.82
N SER A 170 -1.83 -1.77 3.04
CA SER A 170 -2.59 -2.99 3.32
C SER A 170 -4.07 -2.90 2.90
N LEU A 171 -4.65 -1.70 2.73
CA LEU A 171 -6.00 -1.51 2.17
C LEU A 171 -6.18 -2.14 0.78
N ARG A 172 -5.09 -2.27 0.05
CA ARG A 172 -5.00 -3.04 -1.20
C ARG A 172 -3.79 -3.94 -1.11
N SER A 173 -3.94 -5.07 -0.42
CA SER A 173 -2.86 -6.03 -0.21
C SER A 173 -2.02 -6.21 -1.47
N PRO A 174 -0.81 -5.66 -1.53
CA PRO A 174 0.05 -5.83 -2.68
C PRO A 174 0.60 -7.25 -2.70
N THR A 175 1.02 -7.69 -3.88
CA THR A 175 1.86 -8.86 -4.02
C THR A 175 3.32 -8.42 -4.02
N TYR A 176 4.20 -9.18 -3.40
CA TYR A 176 5.62 -8.91 -3.35
C TYR A 176 6.39 -9.89 -4.23
N ALA A 177 7.45 -9.42 -4.87
CA ALA A 177 8.40 -10.27 -5.54
C ALA A 177 9.81 -9.91 -5.09
N PHE A 178 10.61 -10.94 -4.81
CA PHE A 178 12.01 -10.82 -4.44
C PHE A 178 12.86 -11.38 -5.58
N PRO A 179 13.30 -10.52 -6.51
CA PRO A 179 14.13 -10.96 -7.62
C PRO A 179 15.52 -11.31 -7.13
N VAL A 180 15.98 -12.51 -7.49
CA VAL A 180 17.29 -13.03 -7.08
C VAL A 180 18.11 -13.50 -8.27
N SER A 181 19.42 -13.48 -8.12
CA SER A 181 20.37 -14.05 -9.10
C SER A 181 20.53 -15.57 -8.92
N CYS A 182 20.35 -16.07 -7.70
CA CYS A 182 20.45 -17.48 -7.34
C CYS A 182 19.33 -17.85 -6.36
N LEU A 183 18.56 -18.87 -6.69
CA LEU A 183 17.44 -19.34 -5.85
C LEU A 183 17.90 -20.10 -4.60
N ASP A 184 19.10 -20.70 -4.63
CA ASP A 184 19.62 -21.48 -3.48
C ASP A 184 20.12 -20.56 -2.36
N THR A 185 20.76 -19.46 -2.74
CA THR A 185 21.38 -18.51 -1.80
C THR A 185 20.53 -17.27 -1.58
N CYS A 186 19.46 -17.09 -2.34
CA CYS A 186 18.59 -15.90 -2.34
C CYS A 186 19.38 -14.59 -2.53
N GLN A 187 20.53 -14.66 -3.21
CA GLN A 187 21.35 -13.48 -3.47
C GLN A 187 20.68 -12.53 -4.45
N SER A 188 20.75 -11.24 -4.18
CA SER A 188 20.23 -10.18 -5.04
C SER A 188 20.93 -10.14 -6.40
N ILE A 189 20.30 -9.47 -7.36
CA ILE A 189 20.89 -9.18 -8.66
C ILE A 189 21.93 -8.07 -8.48
N SER A 190 23.21 -8.37 -8.70
CA SER A 190 24.28 -7.37 -8.69
C SER A 190 24.30 -6.61 -10.01
N VAL A 191 24.11 -5.31 -9.94
CA VAL A 191 24.11 -4.41 -11.11
C VAL A 191 25.49 -3.76 -11.32
N LYS A 192 26.27 -3.59 -10.24
CA LYS A 192 27.61 -2.99 -10.26
C LYS A 192 28.67 -4.06 -10.05
N ALA A 193 29.79 -3.91 -10.76
CA ALA A 193 30.88 -4.89 -10.74
C ALA A 193 31.49 -5.14 -9.34
N ASN A 194 31.46 -4.14 -8.45
CA ASN A 194 32.05 -4.21 -7.11
C ASN A 194 31.00 -4.31 -5.99
N GLU A 195 29.73 -4.56 -6.33
CA GLU A 195 28.67 -4.69 -5.35
C GLU A 195 28.67 -6.09 -4.75
N LYS A 196 28.76 -6.18 -3.42
CA LYS A 196 28.62 -7.48 -2.73
C LYS A 196 27.17 -7.92 -2.80
N PRO A 197 26.87 -9.16 -3.26
CA PRO A 197 25.53 -9.69 -3.24
C PRO A 197 24.96 -9.70 -1.83
N GLN A 198 23.73 -9.23 -1.68
CA GLN A 198 22.99 -9.27 -0.43
C GLN A 198 21.82 -10.23 -0.56
N ILE A 199 21.38 -10.83 0.54
CA ILE A 199 20.24 -11.74 0.58
C ILE A 199 18.96 -10.92 0.55
N LEU A 200 18.04 -11.22 -0.39
CA LEU A 200 16.71 -10.61 -0.54
C LEU A 200 16.71 -9.06 -0.44
N ARG A 201 17.76 -8.41 -0.96
CA ARG A 201 17.89 -6.93 -0.92
C ARG A 201 16.75 -6.22 -1.63
N ASP A 202 16.34 -6.75 -2.77
CA ASP A 202 15.39 -6.09 -3.66
C ASP A 202 13.99 -6.67 -3.43
N CYS A 203 13.03 -5.79 -3.12
CA CYS A 203 11.62 -6.13 -3.03
C CYS A 203 10.84 -5.28 -4.04
N VAL A 204 10.14 -5.94 -4.95
CA VAL A 204 9.26 -5.28 -5.93
C VAL A 204 7.82 -5.41 -5.47
N VAL A 205 7.19 -4.28 -5.21
CA VAL A 205 5.78 -4.21 -4.81
C VAL A 205 4.92 -4.23 -6.07
N LEU A 206 4.03 -5.19 -6.18
CA LEU A 206 3.22 -5.48 -7.35
C LEU A 206 1.74 -5.32 -7.07
N LYS A 207 0.97 -4.99 -8.11
CA LYS A 207 -0.48 -5.09 -8.04
C LYS A 207 -0.89 -6.56 -8.02
N PRO A 208 -1.91 -6.96 -7.23
CA PRO A 208 -2.47 -8.30 -7.29
C PRO A 208 -2.80 -8.71 -8.74
N GLY A 209 -2.51 -9.95 -9.09
CA GLY A 209 -2.71 -10.45 -10.45
C GLY A 209 -1.61 -10.06 -11.45
N THR A 210 -0.48 -9.55 -10.98
CA THR A 210 0.69 -9.30 -11.85
C THR A 210 1.31 -10.62 -12.28
N THR A 211 1.57 -10.75 -13.59
CA THR A 211 2.21 -11.92 -14.18
C THR A 211 3.75 -11.82 -14.13
N VAL A 212 4.42 -12.95 -14.26
CA VAL A 212 5.90 -13.04 -14.40
C VAL A 212 6.40 -12.19 -15.55
N GLY A 213 5.70 -12.17 -16.69
CA GLY A 213 6.07 -11.33 -17.82
C GLY A 213 6.01 -9.84 -17.50
N LYS A 214 4.98 -9.42 -16.77
CA LYS A 214 4.85 -8.02 -16.34
C LYS A 214 5.87 -7.64 -15.27
N LEU A 215 6.24 -8.58 -14.39
CA LEU A 215 7.33 -8.38 -13.45
C LEU A 215 8.66 -8.17 -14.20
N PHE A 216 8.92 -8.98 -15.26
CA PHE A 216 10.10 -8.77 -16.11
C PHE A 216 10.13 -7.35 -16.70
N ASP A 217 9.01 -6.85 -17.23
CA ASP A 217 8.93 -5.50 -17.80
C ASP A 217 9.21 -4.43 -16.74
N ILE A 218 8.67 -4.58 -15.52
CA ILE A 218 8.93 -3.67 -14.40
C ILE A 218 10.42 -3.65 -14.04
N MET A 219 11.08 -4.81 -14.05
CA MET A 219 12.51 -4.93 -13.73
C MET A 219 13.43 -4.44 -14.85
N LEU A 220 12.93 -4.37 -16.07
CA LEU A 220 13.68 -3.91 -17.24
C LEU A 220 13.81 -2.38 -17.27
N TYR A 221 12.78 -1.65 -16.81
CA TYR A 221 12.69 -0.19 -16.90
C TYR A 221 12.96 0.50 -15.55
N PRO A 222 13.33 1.80 -15.56
CA PRO A 222 13.41 2.59 -14.33
C PRO A 222 12.07 2.63 -13.58
N PRO A 223 12.10 2.65 -12.24
CA PRO A 223 13.28 2.84 -11.38
C PRO A 223 14.07 1.56 -11.09
N ALA A 224 13.54 0.37 -11.34
CA ALA A 224 14.18 -0.88 -10.95
C ALA A 224 15.47 -1.15 -11.75
N SER A 225 15.38 -1.16 -13.09
CA SER A 225 16.51 -1.38 -14.02
C SER A 225 17.45 -2.53 -13.61
N LEU A 226 16.89 -3.62 -13.12
CA LEU A 226 17.63 -4.78 -12.61
C LEU A 226 18.00 -5.79 -13.72
N LEU A 227 17.30 -5.73 -14.85
CA LEU A 227 17.47 -6.63 -15.99
C LEU A 227 17.75 -5.84 -17.28
N ALA A 228 18.28 -6.54 -18.29
CA ALA A 228 18.50 -5.98 -19.63
C ALA A 228 18.25 -7.05 -20.69
N GLY A 229 17.89 -6.65 -21.91
CA GLY A 229 17.65 -7.55 -23.05
C GLY A 229 16.26 -8.17 -23.03
N GLU A 230 16.15 -9.36 -23.61
CA GLU A 230 14.87 -10.05 -23.79
C GLU A 230 14.68 -11.16 -22.72
N TYR A 231 13.43 -11.44 -22.40
CA TYR A 231 13.07 -12.53 -21.50
C TYR A 231 13.43 -13.89 -22.07
N VAL A 232 14.13 -14.69 -21.29
CA VAL A 232 14.47 -16.07 -21.66
C VAL A 232 13.59 -17.06 -20.88
N ARG A 233 13.66 -17.02 -19.54
CA ARG A 233 13.03 -17.99 -18.66
C ARG A 233 12.92 -17.41 -17.25
N ALA A 234 11.95 -17.89 -16.48
CA ALA A 234 11.87 -17.63 -15.04
C ALA A 234 11.75 -18.91 -14.24
N GLU A 235 12.25 -18.87 -13.02
CA GLU A 235 12.17 -19.92 -12.02
C GLU A 235 11.78 -19.28 -10.69
N GLY A 236 10.92 -19.94 -9.93
CA GLY A 236 10.53 -19.53 -8.58
C GLY A 236 10.78 -20.65 -7.58
N VAL A 237 10.75 -20.27 -6.30
CA VAL A 237 10.79 -21.22 -5.17
C VAL A 237 9.51 -21.08 -4.40
N ASP A 238 8.86 -22.19 -4.10
CA ASP A 238 7.68 -22.23 -3.25
C ASP A 238 8.06 -22.22 -1.75
N SER A 239 7.04 -22.12 -0.89
CA SER A 239 7.20 -22.11 0.57
C SER A 239 7.91 -23.38 1.13
N ASN A 240 7.96 -24.46 0.36
CA ASN A 240 8.62 -25.70 0.75
C ASN A 240 10.07 -25.79 0.21
N GLY A 241 10.57 -24.72 -0.43
CA GLY A 241 11.89 -24.71 -1.05
C GLY A 241 11.97 -25.41 -2.40
N THR A 242 10.84 -25.85 -2.99
CA THR A 242 10.82 -26.56 -4.27
C THR A 242 10.91 -25.56 -5.42
N LYS A 243 11.88 -25.78 -6.31
CA LYS A 243 12.04 -24.95 -7.51
C LYS A 243 11.02 -25.31 -8.57
N LYS A 244 10.40 -24.31 -9.16
CA LYS A 244 9.44 -24.45 -10.27
C LYS A 244 9.82 -23.53 -11.42
N VAL A 245 9.67 -24.01 -12.65
CA VAL A 245 9.73 -23.17 -13.85
C VAL A 245 8.45 -22.35 -13.92
N LEU A 246 8.59 -21.05 -14.13
CA LEU A 246 7.47 -20.12 -14.25
C LEU A 246 7.33 -19.64 -15.69
N HIS A 247 6.11 -19.69 -16.20
CA HIS A 247 5.77 -19.15 -17.52
C HIS A 247 5.45 -17.64 -17.45
N LYS A 248 5.59 -16.95 -18.56
CA LYS A 248 5.27 -15.50 -18.63
C LYS A 248 3.86 -15.15 -18.15
N LYS A 249 2.90 -16.07 -18.32
CA LYS A 249 1.50 -15.87 -17.93
C LYS A 249 1.20 -16.23 -16.48
N ASP A 250 2.10 -16.91 -15.79
CA ASP A 250 1.89 -17.30 -14.40
C ASP A 250 1.82 -16.07 -13.52
N LEU A 251 0.92 -16.12 -12.53
CA LEU A 251 0.75 -15.04 -11.58
C LEU A 251 1.81 -15.13 -10.48
N ILE A 252 2.33 -13.97 -10.09
CA ILE A 252 3.12 -13.85 -8.86
C ILE A 252 2.15 -13.87 -7.68
N ASN A 253 2.43 -14.74 -6.72
CA ASN A 253 1.65 -14.92 -5.49
C ASN A 253 2.57 -15.38 -4.35
N ASP A 254 2.03 -15.59 -3.16
CA ASP A 254 2.78 -15.94 -1.96
C ASP A 254 3.58 -17.25 -2.09
N SER A 255 3.19 -18.13 -3.00
CA SER A 255 3.89 -19.41 -3.23
C SER A 255 5.08 -19.32 -4.20
N ASN A 256 5.32 -18.16 -4.84
CA ASN A 256 6.40 -17.98 -5.81
C ASN A 256 7.02 -16.59 -5.78
N GLN A 257 7.03 -15.93 -4.62
CA GLN A 257 7.57 -14.58 -4.45
C GLN A 257 9.06 -14.46 -4.72
N ILE A 258 9.84 -15.49 -4.38
CA ILE A 258 11.29 -15.54 -4.68
C ILE A 258 11.45 -16.01 -6.11
N VAL A 259 11.89 -15.11 -6.99
CA VAL A 259 11.91 -15.38 -8.43
C VAL A 259 13.25 -15.03 -9.05
N LYS A 260 13.75 -15.94 -9.88
CA LYS A 260 14.92 -15.73 -10.74
C LYS A 260 14.43 -15.58 -12.16
N ILE A 261 14.66 -14.41 -12.76
CA ILE A 261 14.34 -14.16 -14.17
C ILE A 261 15.64 -14.09 -14.96
N MET A 262 15.72 -14.87 -16.00
CA MET A 262 16.85 -14.90 -16.93
C MET A 262 16.53 -14.06 -18.16
N SER A 263 17.48 -13.24 -18.57
CA SER A 263 17.43 -12.40 -19.76
C SER A 263 18.63 -12.59 -20.64
N THR A 264 18.53 -12.21 -21.91
CA THR A 264 19.60 -12.38 -22.90
C THR A 264 20.85 -11.55 -22.61
N LYS A 265 20.72 -10.47 -21.82
CA LYS A 265 21.80 -9.56 -21.43
C LYS A 265 21.84 -9.37 -19.93
N LYS A 266 23.04 -9.29 -19.35
CA LYS A 266 23.20 -8.84 -17.96
C LYS A 266 22.97 -7.33 -17.90
N ALA A 267 22.29 -6.84 -16.89
CA ALA A 267 22.18 -5.41 -16.65
C ALA A 267 23.56 -4.85 -16.37
N SER A 268 23.99 -3.88 -17.18
CA SER A 268 25.21 -3.10 -16.93
C SER A 268 24.80 -1.67 -16.63
N TYR A 269 25.11 -1.19 -15.45
CA TYR A 269 24.87 0.22 -15.08
C TYR A 269 25.88 1.10 -15.81
N SER A 270 25.50 1.68 -16.93
CA SER A 270 26.20 2.85 -17.43
C SER A 270 25.69 4.06 -16.63
N ALA A 271 26.51 4.54 -15.69
CA ALA A 271 26.28 5.82 -15.03
C ALA A 271 26.32 6.93 -16.08
N LYS A 272 25.21 7.22 -16.73
CA LYS A 272 25.03 8.53 -17.35
C LYS A 272 24.76 9.52 -16.23
N THR A 273 25.84 10.08 -15.70
CA THR A 273 25.84 11.33 -14.96
C THR A 273 25.14 12.37 -15.85
N ARG A 274 23.95 12.76 -15.50
CA ARG A 274 23.36 13.99 -16.03
C ARG A 274 24.09 15.13 -15.32
N SER A 275 24.99 15.78 -16.06
CA SER A 275 25.49 17.12 -15.76
C SER A 275 24.34 18.13 -15.78
#